data_dc852b23f773006a07b00bb655873a97
#
_entry.id   dc852b23f773006a07b00bb655873a97
#
_cell.length_a   1.000
_cell.length_b   1.000
_cell.length_c   1.000
_cell.angle_alpha   90.00
_cell.angle_beta   90.00
_cell.angle_gamma   90.00
#
_symmetry.space_group_name_H-M   'P 1'
#
loop_
_entity.id
_entity.type
_entity.pdbx_description
1 polymer ?
#
loop_
_entity_poly.entity_id
_entity_poly.type
_entity_poly.pdbx_seq_one_letter_code
_entity_poly.pdbx_strand_id
1 'polypeptide(L)'
;MSYSAGEARGQILDDVAEATDQLALALASLGEAYEELDVQTADALEEQLFRPVQSAYGRLRRTHAGFAERHGFPVREFAPSSGGLHSADPRVYVDRAVDAIERADHALAELQDSMLPVEVGDRELRAGLSETRSTIAELPARARRLMRVQGR
;
A
#
# COMPACT_ATOMS: atom_id res chain seq x y z
N MET A 1 -19.16 -17.63 -13.48
CA MET A 1 -18.01 -18.27 -14.14
C MET A 1 -17.01 -18.66 -13.07
N SER A 2 -16.61 -19.92 -13.05
CA SER A 2 -15.59 -20.37 -12.09
C SER A 2 -14.20 -20.22 -12.69
N TYR A 3 -13.28 -19.72 -11.91
CA TYR A 3 -11.87 -19.70 -12.29
C TYR A 3 -11.27 -21.09 -12.14
N SER A 4 -10.31 -21.44 -13.00
CA SER A 4 -9.43 -22.57 -12.71
C SER A 4 -8.57 -22.20 -11.48
N ALA A 5 -8.00 -23.20 -10.81
CA ALA A 5 -7.13 -22.95 -9.65
C ALA A 5 -5.95 -22.03 -10.01
N GLY A 6 -5.35 -22.24 -11.19
CA GLY A 6 -4.25 -21.39 -11.65
C GLY A 6 -4.68 -19.96 -11.93
N GLU A 7 -5.85 -19.78 -12.54
CA GLU A 7 -6.39 -18.45 -12.83
C GLU A 7 -6.71 -17.69 -11.54
N ALA A 8 -7.31 -18.34 -10.56
CA ALA A 8 -7.63 -17.73 -9.27
C ALA A 8 -6.37 -17.27 -8.55
N ARG A 9 -5.33 -18.10 -8.53
CA ARG A 9 -4.05 -17.77 -7.92
C ARG A 9 -3.35 -16.63 -8.65
N GLY A 10 -3.37 -16.64 -9.97
CA GLY A 10 -2.83 -15.56 -10.78
C GLY A 10 -3.54 -14.24 -10.52
N GLN A 11 -4.86 -14.25 -10.40
CA GLN A 11 -5.65 -13.06 -10.09
C GLN A 11 -5.31 -12.49 -8.71
N ILE A 12 -5.14 -13.36 -7.71
CA ILE A 12 -4.72 -12.95 -6.37
C ILE A 12 -3.37 -12.23 -6.44
N LEU A 13 -2.41 -12.82 -7.15
CA LEU A 13 -1.08 -12.22 -7.29
C LEU A 13 -1.15 -10.85 -7.97
N ASP A 14 -1.95 -10.71 -9.03
CA ASP A 14 -2.13 -9.45 -9.73
C ASP A 14 -2.74 -8.37 -8.82
N ASP A 15 -3.75 -8.74 -8.05
CA ASP A 15 -4.44 -7.81 -7.16
C ASP A 15 -3.53 -7.35 -6.01
N VAL A 16 -2.75 -8.27 -5.43
CA VAL A 16 -1.79 -7.93 -4.38
C VAL A 16 -0.67 -7.06 -4.96
N ALA A 17 -0.22 -7.36 -6.18
CA ALA A 17 0.80 -6.56 -6.84
C ALA A 17 0.32 -5.13 -7.11
N GLU A 18 -0.92 -4.96 -7.54
CA GLU A 18 -1.50 -3.64 -7.74
C GLU A 18 -1.52 -2.81 -6.47
N ALA A 19 -1.97 -3.40 -5.36
CA ALA A 19 -1.97 -2.73 -4.06
C ALA A 19 -0.54 -2.39 -3.61
N THR A 20 0.41 -3.29 -3.84
CA THR A 20 1.81 -3.07 -3.50
C THR A 20 2.39 -1.88 -4.28
N ASP A 21 2.08 -1.80 -5.58
CA ASP A 21 2.53 -0.68 -6.43
C ASP A 21 1.93 0.66 -5.96
N GLN A 22 0.69 0.66 -5.49
CA GLN A 22 0.08 1.86 -4.92
C GLN A 22 0.79 2.31 -3.63
N LEU A 23 1.18 1.37 -2.78
CA LEU A 23 1.94 1.72 -1.58
C LEU A 23 3.35 2.23 -1.93
N ALA A 24 3.97 1.72 -2.99
CA ALA A 24 5.23 2.25 -3.49
C ALA A 24 5.07 3.72 -3.94
N LEU A 25 3.98 4.03 -4.62
CA LEU A 25 3.67 5.40 -5.02
C LEU A 25 3.45 6.31 -3.80
N ALA A 26 2.73 5.80 -2.79
CA ALA A 26 2.53 6.54 -1.55
C ALA A 26 3.86 6.87 -0.88
N LEU A 27 4.78 5.91 -0.80
CA LEU A 27 6.11 6.13 -0.22
C LEU A 27 6.89 7.20 -0.97
N ALA A 28 6.89 7.14 -2.30
CA ALA A 28 7.56 8.12 -3.13
C ALA A 28 7.00 9.53 -2.89
N SER A 29 5.67 9.64 -2.84
CA SER A 29 4.99 10.92 -2.61
C SER A 29 5.26 11.48 -1.22
N LEU A 30 5.25 10.63 -0.19
CA LEU A 30 5.59 11.07 1.17
C LEU A 30 7.05 11.50 1.28
N GLY A 31 7.96 10.84 0.56
CA GLY A 31 9.36 11.24 0.50
C GLY A 31 9.53 12.63 -0.10
N GLU A 32 8.78 12.95 -1.15
CA GLU A 32 8.78 14.28 -1.76
C GLU A 32 8.19 15.33 -0.80
N ALA A 33 7.09 15.00 -0.12
CA ALA A 33 6.50 15.90 0.87
C ALA A 33 7.48 16.22 2.01
N TYR A 34 8.21 15.22 2.47
CA TYR A 34 9.22 15.37 3.52
C TYR A 34 10.23 16.45 3.19
N GLU A 35 10.69 16.49 1.94
CA GLU A 35 11.70 17.46 1.51
C GLU A 35 11.18 18.91 1.50
N GLU A 36 9.86 19.11 1.44
CA GLU A 36 9.23 20.43 1.35
C GLU A 36 8.67 20.91 2.69
N LEU A 37 8.83 20.14 3.78
CA LEU A 37 8.29 20.48 5.09
C LEU A 37 9.37 21.01 6.02
N ASP A 38 8.97 21.80 7.02
CA ASP A 38 9.85 22.14 8.13
C ASP A 38 10.23 20.88 8.92
N VAL A 39 11.33 20.94 9.65
CA VAL A 39 11.89 19.76 10.34
C VAL A 39 10.88 19.08 11.25
N GLN A 40 10.14 19.86 12.03
CA GLN A 40 9.19 19.32 13.01
C GLN A 40 8.03 18.58 12.33
N THR A 41 7.46 19.18 11.30
CA THR A 41 6.37 18.57 10.54
C THR A 41 6.87 17.37 9.72
N ALA A 42 8.07 17.47 9.16
CA ALA A 42 8.70 16.35 8.44
C ALA A 42 8.91 15.15 9.35
N ASP A 43 9.38 15.35 10.58
CA ASP A 43 9.55 14.28 11.56
C ASP A 43 8.22 13.64 11.93
N ALA A 44 7.17 14.44 12.09
CA ALA A 44 5.82 13.93 12.36
C ALA A 44 5.28 13.13 11.18
N LEU A 45 5.50 13.60 9.95
CA LEU A 45 5.09 12.87 8.75
C LEU A 45 5.80 11.52 8.67
N GLU A 46 7.10 11.49 8.92
CA GLU A 46 7.86 10.25 8.90
C GLU A 46 7.31 9.24 9.90
N GLU A 47 7.09 9.66 11.14
CA GLU A 47 6.62 8.78 12.20
C GLU A 47 5.18 8.32 11.99
N GLN A 48 4.29 9.25 11.63
CA GLN A 48 2.86 8.97 11.57
C GLN A 48 2.39 8.37 10.26
N LEU A 49 3.09 8.61 9.16
CA LEU A 49 2.68 8.18 7.82
C LEU A 49 3.72 7.32 7.12
N PHE A 50 4.94 7.80 6.99
CA PHE A 50 5.96 7.11 6.18
C PHE A 50 6.29 5.73 6.73
N ARG A 51 6.59 5.62 8.02
CA ARG A 51 6.94 4.33 8.63
C ARG A 51 5.81 3.31 8.54
N PRO A 52 4.54 3.65 8.87
CA PRO A 52 3.45 2.70 8.69
C PRO A 52 3.26 2.25 7.24
N VAL A 53 3.36 3.16 6.27
CA VAL A 53 3.25 2.79 4.85
C VAL A 53 4.40 1.87 4.45
N GLN A 54 5.62 2.17 4.91
CA GLN A 54 6.79 1.33 4.64
C GLN A 54 6.60 -0.07 5.21
N SER A 55 6.07 -0.18 6.43
CA SER A 55 5.75 -1.46 7.05
C SER A 55 4.72 -2.24 6.25
N ALA A 56 3.64 -1.58 5.83
CA ALA A 56 2.58 -2.18 5.02
C ALA A 56 3.13 -2.65 3.66
N TYR A 57 3.93 -1.83 3.01
CA TYR A 57 4.58 -2.16 1.75
C TYR A 57 5.45 -3.42 1.87
N GLY A 58 6.28 -3.46 2.91
CA GLY A 58 7.11 -4.64 3.18
C GLY A 58 6.28 -5.88 3.44
N ARG A 59 5.19 -5.74 4.18
CA ARG A 59 4.28 -6.87 4.48
C ARG A 59 3.63 -7.41 3.20
N LEU A 60 3.14 -6.53 2.31
CA LEU A 60 2.53 -6.97 1.05
C LEU A 60 3.55 -7.64 0.13
N ARG A 61 4.76 -7.11 0.07
CA ARG A 61 5.82 -7.76 -0.73
C ARG A 61 6.08 -9.18 -0.25
N ARG A 62 6.21 -9.38 1.06
CA ARG A 62 6.43 -10.71 1.63
C ARG A 62 5.22 -11.62 1.41
N THR A 63 4.01 -11.07 1.53
CA THR A 63 2.77 -11.82 1.27
C THR A 63 2.72 -12.30 -0.18
N HIS A 64 3.03 -11.42 -1.12
CA HIS A 64 3.10 -11.76 -2.55
C HIS A 64 4.14 -12.85 -2.81
N ALA A 65 5.37 -12.65 -2.33
CA ALA A 65 6.46 -13.58 -2.54
C ALA A 65 6.15 -14.96 -1.94
N GLY A 66 5.67 -14.99 -0.70
CA GLY A 66 5.34 -16.26 -0.02
C GLY A 66 4.22 -17.02 -0.74
N PHE A 67 3.19 -16.32 -1.17
CA PHE A 67 2.09 -16.93 -1.92
C PHE A 67 2.60 -17.48 -3.26
N ALA A 68 3.39 -16.70 -4.01
CA ALA A 68 3.95 -17.14 -5.27
C ALA A 68 4.79 -18.41 -5.09
N GLU A 69 5.67 -18.44 -4.10
CA GLU A 69 6.51 -19.61 -3.82
C GLU A 69 5.68 -20.84 -3.46
N ARG A 70 4.68 -20.71 -2.58
CA ARG A 70 3.85 -21.84 -2.14
C ARG A 70 3.03 -22.44 -3.27
N HIS A 71 2.68 -21.64 -4.28
CA HIS A 71 1.81 -22.07 -5.38
C HIS A 71 2.52 -22.20 -6.72
N GLY A 72 3.86 -22.14 -6.74
CA GLY A 72 4.65 -22.40 -7.92
C GLY A 72 4.67 -21.31 -8.98
N PHE A 73 4.44 -20.06 -8.59
CA PHE A 73 4.55 -18.90 -9.47
C PHE A 73 5.90 -18.21 -9.29
N PRO A 74 6.40 -17.52 -10.34
CA PRO A 74 7.63 -16.76 -10.19
C PRO A 74 7.43 -15.60 -9.21
N VAL A 75 8.47 -15.34 -8.39
CA VAL A 75 8.47 -14.22 -7.46
C VAL A 75 8.71 -12.93 -8.24
N ARG A 76 7.84 -11.94 -8.03
CA ARG A 76 7.98 -10.63 -8.66
C ARG A 76 8.81 -9.70 -7.79
N GLU A 77 9.74 -8.98 -8.39
CA GLU A 77 10.44 -7.89 -7.74
C GLU A 77 9.64 -6.60 -7.93
N PHE A 78 9.57 -5.80 -6.86
CA PHE A 78 8.86 -4.52 -6.87
C PHE A 78 9.87 -3.40 -6.88
N ALA A 79 9.78 -2.52 -7.88
CA ALA A 79 10.66 -1.37 -8.00
C ALA A 79 10.09 -0.18 -7.22
N PRO A 80 10.96 0.69 -6.67
CA PRO A 80 10.49 1.96 -6.12
C PRO A 80 9.80 2.77 -7.20
N SER A 81 8.69 3.43 -6.83
CA SER A 81 8.02 4.35 -7.74
C SER A 81 8.73 5.70 -7.74
N SER A 82 8.79 6.35 -8.90
CA SER A 82 9.19 7.76 -8.95
C SER A 82 7.93 8.61 -9.00
N GLY A 83 7.94 9.72 -8.26
CA GLY A 83 6.76 10.57 -8.15
C GLY A 83 6.34 11.23 -9.48
N GLY A 84 7.29 11.57 -10.34
CA GLY A 84 7.01 12.22 -11.62
C GLY A 84 6.36 13.60 -11.54
N LEU A 85 5.90 13.99 -10.37
CA LEU A 85 5.25 15.26 -10.10
C LEU A 85 6.25 16.23 -9.47
N HIS A 86 6.21 17.49 -9.89
CA HIS A 86 7.04 18.53 -9.31
C HIS A 86 6.16 19.63 -8.73
N SER A 87 6.26 19.83 -7.42
CA SER A 87 5.55 20.88 -6.71
C SER A 87 6.35 21.30 -5.49
N ALA A 88 6.28 22.56 -5.11
CA ALA A 88 6.84 23.05 -3.86
C ALA A 88 5.83 22.96 -2.70
N ASP A 89 4.58 22.60 -2.97
CA ASP A 89 3.54 22.47 -1.95
C ASP A 89 3.49 21.03 -1.43
N PRO A 90 3.89 20.79 -0.16
CA PRO A 90 3.87 19.44 0.40
C PRO A 90 2.46 18.82 0.42
N ARG A 91 1.41 19.64 0.48
CA ARG A 91 0.03 19.12 0.48
C ARG A 91 -0.30 18.36 -0.81
N VAL A 92 0.24 18.78 -1.94
CA VAL A 92 0.04 18.07 -3.21
C VAL A 92 0.57 16.64 -3.13
N TYR A 93 1.75 16.48 -2.54
CA TYR A 93 2.35 15.16 -2.38
C TYR A 93 1.62 14.31 -1.34
N VAL A 94 1.19 14.91 -0.23
CA VAL A 94 0.45 14.19 0.81
C VAL A 94 -0.90 13.73 0.27
N ASP A 95 -1.62 14.58 -0.48
CA ASP A 95 -2.89 14.20 -1.10
C ASP A 95 -2.70 13.04 -2.07
N ARG A 96 -1.62 13.06 -2.86
CA ARG A 96 -1.30 11.96 -3.77
C ARG A 96 -1.01 10.66 -3.02
N ALA A 97 -0.30 10.75 -1.90
CA ALA A 97 -0.04 9.59 -1.04
C ALA A 97 -1.34 9.03 -0.45
N VAL A 98 -2.23 9.89 0.03
CA VAL A 98 -3.54 9.48 0.57
C VAL A 98 -4.37 8.77 -0.50
N ASP A 99 -4.44 9.32 -1.70
CA ASP A 99 -5.14 8.68 -2.81
C ASP A 99 -4.58 7.29 -3.11
N ALA A 100 -3.26 7.15 -3.12
CA ALA A 100 -2.61 5.87 -3.37
C ALA A 100 -2.90 4.86 -2.25
N ILE A 101 -2.86 5.30 -0.99
CA ILE A 101 -3.20 4.45 0.16
C ILE A 101 -4.65 3.97 0.06
N GLU A 102 -5.57 4.86 -0.28
CA GLU A 102 -6.99 4.51 -0.43
C GLU A 102 -7.21 3.52 -1.58
N ARG A 103 -6.48 3.68 -2.70
CA ARG A 103 -6.54 2.71 -3.80
C ARG A 103 -6.00 1.35 -3.39
N ALA A 104 -4.91 1.32 -2.62
CA ALA A 104 -4.37 0.07 -2.10
C ALA A 104 -5.38 -0.64 -1.20
N ASP A 105 -5.99 0.09 -0.27
CA ASP A 105 -6.99 -0.46 0.63
C ASP A 105 -8.21 -0.97 -0.13
N HIS A 106 -8.69 -0.21 -1.11
CA HIS A 106 -9.82 -0.61 -1.94
C HIS A 106 -9.52 -1.90 -2.72
N ALA A 107 -8.34 -2.01 -3.32
CA ALA A 107 -7.94 -3.20 -4.06
C ALA A 107 -7.89 -4.43 -3.14
N LEU A 108 -7.35 -4.28 -1.93
CA LEU A 108 -7.29 -5.37 -0.96
C LEU A 108 -8.69 -5.74 -0.45
N ALA A 109 -9.56 -4.76 -0.24
CA ALA A 109 -10.95 -5.00 0.17
C ALA A 109 -11.71 -5.78 -0.89
N GLU A 110 -11.60 -5.39 -2.16
CA GLU A 110 -12.22 -6.11 -3.27
C GLU A 110 -11.72 -7.55 -3.36
N LEU A 111 -10.42 -7.76 -3.17
CA LEU A 111 -9.86 -9.10 -3.19
C LEU A 111 -10.43 -9.96 -2.05
N GLN A 112 -10.53 -9.43 -0.84
CA GLN A 112 -11.14 -10.13 0.29
C GLN A 112 -12.62 -10.43 0.02
N ASP A 113 -13.36 -9.47 -0.53
CA ASP A 113 -14.79 -9.62 -0.82
C ASP A 113 -15.04 -10.62 -1.95
N SER A 114 -14.08 -10.83 -2.84
CA SER A 114 -14.19 -11.80 -3.94
C SER A 114 -14.21 -13.25 -3.46
N MET A 115 -13.83 -13.50 -2.22
CA MET A 115 -13.70 -14.82 -1.61
C MET A 115 -12.59 -15.70 -2.21
N LEU A 116 -11.85 -15.22 -3.21
CA LEU A 116 -10.73 -15.99 -3.79
C LEU A 116 -9.69 -16.43 -2.74
N PRO A 117 -9.28 -15.57 -1.79
CA PRO A 117 -8.33 -16.00 -0.76
C PRO A 117 -8.87 -17.14 0.12
N VAL A 118 -10.17 -17.13 0.40
CA VAL A 118 -10.82 -18.20 1.17
C VAL A 118 -10.89 -19.49 0.34
N GLU A 119 -11.28 -19.38 -0.92
CA GLU A 119 -11.39 -20.55 -1.82
C GLU A 119 -10.05 -21.23 -2.05
N VAL A 120 -8.97 -20.45 -2.19
CA VAL A 120 -7.63 -21.00 -2.32
C VAL A 120 -7.15 -21.61 -1.01
N GLY A 121 -7.65 -21.10 0.14
CA GLY A 121 -7.38 -21.68 1.46
C GLY A 121 -5.99 -21.36 1.99
N ASP A 122 -5.36 -20.27 1.57
CA ASP A 122 -4.03 -19.89 2.02
C ASP A 122 -4.14 -18.97 3.25
N ARG A 123 -3.81 -19.51 4.41
CA ARG A 123 -3.91 -18.79 5.68
C ARG A 123 -2.96 -17.59 5.76
N GLU A 124 -1.74 -17.77 5.27
CA GLU A 124 -0.73 -16.70 5.32
C GLU A 124 -1.10 -15.53 4.43
N LEU A 125 -1.69 -15.83 3.25
CA LEU A 125 -2.23 -14.79 2.39
C LEU A 125 -3.30 -13.98 3.13
N ARG A 126 -4.28 -14.66 3.72
CA ARG A 126 -5.38 -13.99 4.43
C ARG A 126 -4.89 -13.12 5.56
N ALA A 127 -3.92 -13.62 6.34
CA ALA A 127 -3.31 -12.86 7.43
C ALA A 127 -2.59 -11.61 6.90
N GLY A 128 -1.83 -11.76 5.82
CA GLY A 128 -1.10 -10.66 5.21
C GLY A 128 -2.02 -9.54 4.70
N LEU A 129 -3.13 -9.90 4.07
CA LEU A 129 -4.12 -8.93 3.60
C LEU A 129 -4.76 -8.18 4.77
N SER A 130 -5.18 -8.91 5.80
CA SER A 130 -5.84 -8.30 6.97
C SER A 130 -4.90 -7.39 7.75
N GLU A 131 -3.67 -7.82 7.99
CA GLU A 131 -2.68 -7.02 8.70
C GLU A 131 -2.31 -5.75 7.95
N THR A 132 -2.14 -5.85 6.64
CA THR A 132 -1.83 -4.69 5.81
C THR A 132 -2.97 -3.68 5.87
N ARG A 133 -4.22 -4.13 5.71
CA ARG A 133 -5.37 -3.24 5.78
C ARG A 133 -5.49 -2.57 7.15
N SER A 134 -5.25 -3.32 8.23
CA SER A 134 -5.27 -2.75 9.59
C SER A 134 -4.22 -1.64 9.74
N THR A 135 -3.04 -1.82 9.17
CA THR A 135 -1.96 -0.84 9.26
C THR A 135 -2.30 0.46 8.53
N ILE A 136 -2.94 0.38 7.36
CA ILE A 136 -3.18 1.57 6.51
C ILE A 136 -4.54 2.23 6.74
N ALA A 137 -5.46 1.60 7.47
CA ALA A 137 -6.85 2.05 7.58
C ALA A 137 -7.00 3.47 8.12
N GLU A 138 -6.18 3.87 9.08
CA GLU A 138 -6.28 5.18 9.73
C GLU A 138 -5.37 6.25 9.10
N LEU A 139 -4.50 5.87 8.18
CA LEU A 139 -3.49 6.78 7.65
C LEU A 139 -4.09 7.98 6.90
N PRO A 140 -5.15 7.84 6.08
CA PRO A 140 -5.77 9.00 5.46
C PRO A 140 -6.25 10.05 6.48
N ALA A 141 -6.86 9.61 7.58
CA ALA A 141 -7.31 10.53 8.64
C ALA A 141 -6.13 11.20 9.34
N ARG A 142 -5.05 10.46 9.60
CA ARG A 142 -3.82 11.04 10.17
C ARG A 142 -3.21 12.09 9.27
N ALA A 143 -3.18 11.83 7.97
CA ALA A 143 -2.66 12.77 6.99
C ALA A 143 -3.45 14.07 6.99
N ARG A 144 -4.77 13.99 7.02
CA ARG A 144 -5.64 15.16 7.06
C ARG A 144 -5.41 15.98 8.32
N ARG A 145 -5.25 15.34 9.47
CA ARG A 145 -4.96 16.03 10.73
C ARG A 145 -3.60 16.73 10.68
N LEU A 146 -2.59 16.05 10.17
CA LEU A 146 -1.23 16.58 10.06
C LEU A 146 -1.22 17.83 9.17
N MET A 147 -1.91 17.78 8.03
CA MET A 147 -1.94 18.89 7.08
C MET A 147 -2.80 20.06 7.57
N ARG A 148 -3.80 19.82 8.39
CA ARG A 148 -4.58 20.90 9.01
C ARG A 148 -3.71 21.74 9.96
N VAL A 149 -2.88 21.06 10.75
CA VAL A 149 -1.94 21.76 11.65
C VAL A 149 -0.93 22.55 10.82
N GLN A 150 -0.42 21.96 9.73
CA GLN A 150 0.53 22.63 8.84
C GLN A 150 -0.08 23.86 8.15
N GLY A 151 -1.38 23.81 7.85
CA GLY A 151 -2.10 24.89 7.16
C GLY A 151 -2.40 26.10 8.01
N ARG A 152 -2.06 26.06 9.29
CA ARG A 152 -2.21 27.19 10.21
C ARG A 152 -0.92 28.01 10.23
#